data_1d36457bf011feef4813eae99d05f0a7
#
_entry.id   1d36457bf011feef4813eae99d05f0a7
#
_cell.length_a   1.000
_cell.length_b   1.000
_cell.length_c   1.000
_cell.angle_alpha   90.00
_cell.angle_beta   90.00
_cell.angle_gamma   90.00
#
_symmetry.space_group_name_H-M   'P 1'
#
loop_
_entity.id
_entity.type
_entity.pdbx_description
1 polymer ?
#
loop_
_entity_poly.entity_id
_entity_poly.type
_entity_poly.pdbx_seq_one_letter_code
_entity_poly.pdbx_strand_id
1 'polypeptide(L)'
;DHEDIQGPAGMDVAEVIAGFVPTRGRLVTSEINFLPVMREAARRRGTSVVAIEDLAGDLLPADLLGLFPYDEHPRNIALVARLATLLGVDPTLAIVMMAEHVVPDLGVLKRFGPARVRGRALEFINGCSANERTGFLSNWRRTGCDRLDLASQPDRYIITVVNNRDDRVGRSQTFARVLVEDVTADRHLLIGTNTQGLVG
;
A
#
# COMPACT_ATOMS: atom_id res chain seq x y z
N ASP A 1 -4.23 -4.63 9.54
CA ASP A 1 -5.31 -3.97 8.87
C ASP A 1 -6.72 -4.25 9.44
N HIS A 2 -6.78 -5.06 10.45
CA HIS A 2 -7.96 -5.37 11.22
C HIS A 2 -7.62 -5.29 12.72
N GLU A 3 -7.11 -4.14 13.14
CA GLU A 3 -6.70 -3.88 14.52
C GLU A 3 -7.85 -4.13 15.51
N ASP A 4 -9.07 -3.92 15.07
CA ASP A 4 -10.30 -4.22 15.81
C ASP A 4 -10.54 -5.74 16.04
N ILE A 5 -9.92 -6.59 15.22
CA ILE A 5 -10.06 -8.07 15.30
C ILE A 5 -8.75 -8.75 15.69
N GLN A 6 -7.62 -8.23 15.17
CA GLN A 6 -6.30 -8.85 15.32
C GLN A 6 -5.51 -8.29 16.51
N GLY A 7 -5.95 -7.18 17.09
CA GLY A 7 -5.29 -6.47 18.16
C GLY A 7 -4.64 -5.15 17.70
N PRO A 8 -4.50 -4.18 18.63
CA PRO A 8 -4.08 -2.81 18.32
C PRO A 8 -2.60 -2.66 18.00
N ALA A 9 -1.77 -3.62 18.36
CA ALA A 9 -0.34 -3.56 18.13
C ALA A 9 0.07 -4.36 16.88
N GLY A 10 1.07 -3.87 16.16
CA GLY A 10 1.62 -4.59 15.00
C GLY A 10 2.11 -6.00 15.34
N MET A 11 2.53 -6.24 16.59
CA MET A 11 2.93 -7.57 17.08
C MET A 11 1.74 -8.53 17.10
N ASP A 12 0.57 -8.09 17.54
CA ASP A 12 -0.65 -8.93 17.59
C ASP A 12 -1.03 -9.36 16.18
N VAL A 13 -0.99 -8.43 15.23
CA VAL A 13 -1.23 -8.71 13.80
C VAL A 13 -0.21 -9.72 13.27
N ALA A 14 1.06 -9.54 13.61
CA ALA A 14 2.13 -10.44 13.16
C ALA A 14 1.96 -11.87 13.72
N GLU A 15 1.53 -12.00 14.97
CA GLU A 15 1.24 -13.31 15.60
C GLU A 15 0.07 -14.02 14.92
N VAL A 16 -1.00 -13.30 14.61
CA VAL A 16 -2.16 -13.84 13.86
C VAL A 16 -1.71 -14.31 12.47
N ILE A 17 -0.94 -13.48 11.74
CA ILE A 17 -0.44 -13.84 10.40
C ILE A 17 0.53 -15.01 10.49
N ALA A 18 1.37 -15.09 11.51
CA ALA A 18 2.26 -16.24 11.74
C ALA A 18 1.50 -17.56 11.91
N GLY A 19 0.22 -17.50 12.32
CA GLY A 19 -0.70 -18.63 12.33
C GLY A 19 -0.93 -19.28 10.96
N PHE A 20 -0.75 -18.55 9.86
CA PHE A 20 -0.91 -19.04 8.48
C PHE A 20 0.37 -19.61 7.86
N VAL A 21 1.52 -19.59 8.56
CA VAL A 21 2.75 -20.23 8.08
C VAL A 21 2.49 -21.69 7.77
N PRO A 22 2.83 -22.21 6.59
CA PRO A 22 2.55 -23.59 6.20
C PRO A 22 3.33 -24.59 7.08
N THR A 23 2.90 -25.84 7.08
CA THR A 23 3.63 -26.95 7.72
C THR A 23 4.48 -27.66 6.69
N ARG A 24 5.78 -27.87 6.98
CA ARG A 24 6.75 -28.54 6.11
C ARG A 24 6.80 -27.97 4.69
N GLY A 25 6.71 -26.64 4.60
CA GLY A 25 6.66 -25.91 3.34
C GLY A 25 7.74 -24.84 3.24
N ARG A 26 7.42 -23.80 2.49
CA ARG A 26 8.25 -22.63 2.32
C ARG A 26 7.40 -21.37 2.50
N LEU A 27 7.87 -20.45 3.33
CA LEU A 27 7.33 -19.09 3.47
C LEU A 27 8.22 -18.13 2.70
N VAL A 28 7.66 -17.40 1.75
CA VAL A 28 8.34 -16.28 1.09
C VAL A 28 7.69 -14.98 1.61
N THR A 29 8.49 -14.05 2.09
CA THR A 29 7.97 -12.85 2.73
C THR A 29 8.82 -11.62 2.43
N SER A 30 8.15 -10.47 2.34
CA SER A 30 8.77 -9.15 2.32
C SER A 30 8.72 -8.47 3.70
N GLU A 31 8.17 -9.14 4.72
CA GLU A 31 8.12 -8.61 6.07
C GLU A 31 9.50 -8.68 6.73
N ILE A 32 9.96 -7.55 7.26
CA ILE A 32 11.28 -7.42 7.88
C ILE A 32 11.15 -7.16 9.38
N ASN A 33 10.23 -6.29 9.79
CA ASN A 33 10.10 -5.84 11.17
C ASN A 33 9.69 -7.00 12.10
N PHE A 34 8.76 -7.84 11.64
CA PHE A 34 8.25 -8.98 12.38
C PHE A 34 8.81 -10.32 11.89
N LEU A 35 9.89 -10.30 11.10
CA LEU A 35 10.54 -11.50 10.59
C LEU A 35 10.91 -12.52 11.68
N PRO A 36 11.36 -12.12 12.90
CA PRO A 36 11.60 -13.08 13.99
C PRO A 36 10.37 -13.89 14.38
N VAL A 37 9.17 -13.29 14.41
CA VAL A 37 7.90 -13.96 14.69
C VAL A 37 7.60 -15.01 13.63
N MET A 38 7.75 -14.63 12.36
CA MET A 38 7.54 -15.53 11.22
C MET A 38 8.52 -16.70 11.23
N ARG A 39 9.81 -16.44 11.55
CA ARG A 39 10.85 -17.48 11.65
C ARG A 39 10.57 -18.46 12.77
N GLU A 40 10.12 -18.00 13.92
CA GLU A 40 9.78 -18.88 15.04
C GLU A 40 8.56 -19.75 14.72
N ALA A 41 7.52 -19.21 14.11
CA ALA A 41 6.37 -19.97 13.65
C ALA A 41 6.78 -21.03 12.58
N ALA A 42 7.64 -20.65 11.66
CA ALA A 42 8.14 -21.53 10.62
C ALA A 42 8.99 -22.68 11.21
N ARG A 43 9.88 -22.37 12.18
CA ARG A 43 10.67 -23.37 12.89
C ARG A 43 9.80 -24.43 13.54
N ARG A 44 8.75 -24.01 14.26
CA ARG A 44 7.78 -24.92 14.92
C ARG A 44 7.06 -25.82 13.92
N ARG A 45 6.89 -25.38 12.68
CA ARG A 45 6.17 -26.10 11.63
C ARG A 45 7.08 -26.82 10.61
N GLY A 46 8.39 -26.81 10.83
CA GLY A 46 9.35 -27.41 9.92
C GLY A 46 9.36 -26.75 8.53
N THR A 47 9.13 -25.42 8.47
CA THR A 47 9.03 -24.63 7.25
C THR A 47 10.26 -23.76 7.06
N SER A 48 10.78 -23.72 5.83
CA SER A 48 11.87 -22.81 5.47
C SER A 48 11.34 -21.40 5.22
N VAL A 49 12.14 -20.38 5.58
CA VAL A 49 11.77 -18.97 5.38
C VAL A 49 12.73 -18.34 4.38
N VAL A 50 12.19 -17.70 3.36
CA VAL A 50 12.90 -16.88 2.39
C VAL A 50 12.37 -15.47 2.53
N ALA A 51 13.14 -14.60 3.18
CA ALA A 51 12.85 -13.16 3.21
C ALA A 51 13.52 -12.50 2.01
N ILE A 52 12.83 -11.57 1.36
CA ILE A 52 13.44 -10.70 0.36
C ILE A 52 14.10 -9.50 1.05
N GLU A 53 15.18 -9.00 0.46
CA GLU A 53 15.88 -7.84 0.97
C GLU A 53 15.00 -6.58 0.85
N ASP A 54 15.24 -5.60 1.72
CA ASP A 54 14.45 -4.37 1.76
C ASP A 54 14.52 -3.59 0.45
N LEU A 55 15.69 -3.56 -0.17
CA LEU A 55 15.95 -2.87 -1.44
C LEU A 55 15.56 -3.69 -2.68
N ALA A 56 15.05 -4.91 -2.54
CA ALA A 56 14.75 -5.75 -3.71
C ALA A 56 13.73 -5.12 -4.68
N GLY A 57 12.81 -4.31 -4.16
CA GLY A 57 11.88 -3.55 -4.98
C GLY A 57 12.55 -2.43 -5.79
N ASP A 58 13.55 -1.77 -5.20
CA ASP A 58 14.25 -0.64 -5.84
C ASP A 58 15.21 -1.11 -6.95
N LEU A 59 15.58 -2.39 -6.94
CA LEU A 59 16.40 -3.01 -7.96
C LEU A 59 15.61 -3.48 -9.18
N LEU A 60 14.29 -3.40 -9.15
CA LEU A 60 13.47 -3.77 -10.31
C LEU A 60 13.58 -2.71 -11.41
N PRO A 61 13.74 -3.12 -12.67
CA PRO A 61 13.73 -2.20 -13.80
C PRO A 61 12.41 -1.41 -13.89
N ALA A 62 12.51 -0.10 -14.11
CA ALA A 62 11.36 0.78 -14.18
C ALA A 62 10.40 0.45 -15.33
N ASP A 63 10.92 -0.07 -16.43
CA ASP A 63 10.14 -0.53 -17.58
C ASP A 63 9.26 -1.73 -17.23
N LEU A 64 9.71 -2.65 -16.40
CA LEU A 64 8.88 -3.77 -15.89
C LEU A 64 7.75 -3.26 -14.98
N LEU A 65 8.05 -2.30 -14.11
CA LEU A 65 7.02 -1.69 -13.26
C LEU A 65 5.98 -0.91 -14.09
N GLY A 66 6.42 -0.28 -15.17
CA GLY A 66 5.57 0.45 -16.11
C GLY A 66 4.61 -0.40 -16.94
N LEU A 67 4.77 -1.74 -16.94
CA LEU A 67 3.83 -2.65 -17.63
C LEU A 67 2.47 -2.76 -16.93
N PHE A 68 2.42 -2.47 -15.63
CA PHE A 68 1.17 -2.58 -14.86
C PHE A 68 0.21 -1.42 -15.19
N PRO A 69 -1.09 -1.69 -15.31
CA PRO A 69 -2.10 -0.66 -15.59
C PRO A 69 -2.41 0.25 -14.40
N TYR A 70 -1.62 0.14 -13.32
CA TYR A 70 -1.70 0.91 -12.08
C TYR A 70 -0.31 0.92 -11.39
N ASP A 71 -0.14 1.76 -10.38
CA ASP A 71 1.13 1.88 -9.63
C ASP A 71 1.27 0.76 -8.59
N GLU A 72 1.69 -0.45 -9.03
CA GLU A 72 1.94 -1.55 -8.09
C GLU A 72 3.15 -1.25 -7.19
N HIS A 73 3.09 -1.74 -5.96
CA HIS A 73 4.21 -1.55 -5.04
C HIS A 73 5.40 -2.42 -5.46
N PRO A 74 6.60 -1.84 -5.69
CA PRO A 74 7.76 -2.58 -6.19
C PRO A 74 8.12 -3.82 -5.35
N ARG A 75 7.92 -3.75 -4.03
CA ARG A 75 8.13 -4.90 -3.14
C ARG A 75 7.22 -6.10 -3.44
N ASN A 76 5.97 -5.85 -3.82
CA ASN A 76 5.06 -6.93 -4.20
C ASN A 76 5.56 -7.65 -5.45
N ILE A 77 6.04 -6.89 -6.43
CA ILE A 77 6.63 -7.44 -7.65
C ILE A 77 7.91 -8.23 -7.34
N ALA A 78 8.79 -7.68 -6.49
CA ALA A 78 10.01 -8.37 -6.06
C ALA A 78 9.69 -9.69 -5.33
N LEU A 79 8.63 -9.71 -4.52
CA LEU A 79 8.16 -10.92 -3.84
C LEU A 79 7.71 -11.98 -4.84
N VAL A 80 6.95 -11.60 -5.86
CA VAL A 80 6.50 -12.50 -6.93
C VAL A 80 7.68 -12.98 -7.77
N ALA A 81 8.62 -12.10 -8.14
CA ALA A 81 9.84 -12.47 -8.85
C ALA A 81 10.66 -13.51 -8.08
N ARG A 82 10.80 -13.31 -6.76
CA ARG A 82 11.49 -14.28 -5.91
C ARG A 82 10.78 -15.62 -5.84
N LEU A 83 9.45 -15.59 -5.74
CA LEU A 83 8.64 -16.81 -5.75
C LEU A 83 8.78 -17.56 -7.09
N ALA A 84 8.70 -16.86 -8.22
CA ALA A 84 8.90 -17.42 -9.56
C ALA A 84 10.26 -18.14 -9.66
N THR A 85 11.34 -17.46 -9.25
CA THR A 85 12.70 -18.04 -9.22
C THR A 85 12.74 -19.35 -8.40
N LEU A 86 12.09 -19.38 -7.24
CA LEU A 86 12.04 -20.55 -6.35
C LEU A 86 11.24 -21.71 -6.94
N LEU A 87 10.34 -21.42 -7.88
CA LEU A 87 9.55 -22.41 -8.62
C LEU A 87 10.18 -22.81 -9.96
N GLY A 88 11.36 -22.28 -10.29
CA GLY A 88 12.05 -22.56 -11.57
C GLY A 88 11.43 -21.82 -12.75
N VAL A 89 10.63 -20.78 -12.50
CA VAL A 89 10.04 -19.91 -13.53
C VAL A 89 10.94 -18.70 -13.71
N ASP A 90 11.14 -18.25 -14.96
CA ASP A 90 11.84 -17.01 -15.24
C ASP A 90 11.09 -15.83 -14.59
N PRO A 91 11.75 -15.04 -13.72
CA PRO A 91 11.08 -13.97 -12.98
C PRO A 91 10.59 -12.84 -13.90
N THR A 92 11.31 -12.53 -14.98
CA THR A 92 10.91 -11.49 -15.93
C THR A 92 9.65 -11.91 -16.68
N LEU A 93 9.61 -13.14 -17.16
CA LEU A 93 8.42 -13.71 -17.79
C LEU A 93 7.23 -13.70 -16.83
N ALA A 94 7.44 -14.09 -15.56
CA ALA A 94 6.38 -14.09 -14.56
C ALA A 94 5.81 -12.68 -14.35
N ILE A 95 6.65 -11.64 -14.27
CA ILE A 95 6.21 -10.25 -14.13
C ILE A 95 5.43 -9.79 -15.36
N VAL A 96 5.94 -10.05 -16.57
CA VAL A 96 5.26 -9.67 -17.82
C VAL A 96 3.87 -10.31 -17.90
N MET A 97 3.80 -11.63 -17.69
CA MET A 97 2.53 -12.36 -17.71
C MET A 97 1.55 -11.87 -16.65
N MET A 98 2.05 -11.51 -15.46
CA MET A 98 1.22 -10.92 -14.42
C MET A 98 0.66 -9.56 -14.83
N ALA A 99 1.48 -8.69 -15.40
CA ALA A 99 1.07 -7.36 -15.83
C ALA A 99 0.04 -7.42 -16.98
N GLU A 100 0.19 -8.38 -17.89
CA GLU A 100 -0.74 -8.58 -19.02
C GLU A 100 -2.11 -9.12 -18.60
N HIS A 101 -2.16 -9.92 -17.53
CA HIS A 101 -3.39 -10.62 -17.14
C HIS A 101 -4.03 -10.07 -15.87
N VAL A 102 -3.38 -9.12 -15.17
CA VAL A 102 -3.94 -8.56 -13.94
C VAL A 102 -5.22 -7.77 -14.24
N VAL A 103 -6.25 -8.06 -13.44
CA VAL A 103 -7.46 -7.24 -13.37
C VAL A 103 -7.34 -6.37 -12.12
N PRO A 104 -7.09 -5.05 -12.27
CA PRO A 104 -6.89 -4.18 -11.12
C PRO A 104 -8.15 -4.10 -10.26
N ASP A 105 -7.97 -4.13 -8.94
CA ASP A 105 -9.02 -3.75 -7.99
C ASP A 105 -9.36 -2.26 -8.15
N LEU A 106 -10.58 -1.89 -7.78
CA LEU A 106 -11.02 -0.49 -7.81
C LEU A 106 -10.23 0.43 -6.88
N GLY A 107 -9.62 -0.13 -5.83
CA GLY A 107 -8.87 0.61 -4.82
C GLY A 107 -7.39 0.81 -5.10
N VAL A 108 -6.83 0.23 -6.16
CA VAL A 108 -5.38 0.30 -6.45
C VAL A 108 -4.88 1.73 -6.60
N LEU A 109 -3.59 1.94 -6.30
CA LEU A 109 -2.95 3.21 -6.55
C LEU A 109 -2.89 3.45 -8.07
N LYS A 110 -3.62 4.46 -8.52
CA LYS A 110 -3.68 4.81 -9.94
C LYS A 110 -3.83 6.29 -10.13
N ARG A 111 -3.01 6.84 -11.03
CA ARG A 111 -3.09 8.21 -11.47
C ARG A 111 -3.95 8.28 -12.73
N PHE A 112 -4.98 9.12 -12.68
CA PHE A 112 -5.80 9.44 -13.84
C PHE A 112 -5.35 10.79 -14.38
N GLY A 113 -4.96 10.80 -15.66
CA GLY A 113 -4.40 11.96 -16.32
C GLY A 113 -5.35 13.15 -16.35
N PRO A 114 -4.83 14.36 -16.65
CA PRO A 114 -5.55 15.59 -16.46
C PRO A 114 -6.82 15.66 -17.34
N ALA A 115 -7.95 15.90 -16.67
CA ALA A 115 -9.20 16.27 -17.29
C ALA A 115 -9.44 17.78 -17.13
N ARG A 116 -10.08 18.41 -18.12
CA ARG A 116 -10.51 19.81 -17.97
C ARG A 116 -11.88 19.91 -17.33
N VAL A 117 -11.93 20.52 -16.16
CA VAL A 117 -13.18 20.74 -15.42
C VAL A 117 -13.30 22.24 -15.12
N ARG A 118 -14.32 22.90 -15.68
CA ARG A 118 -14.57 24.33 -15.50
C ARG A 118 -13.33 25.21 -15.77
N GLY A 119 -12.58 24.88 -16.83
CA GLY A 119 -11.38 25.62 -17.23
C GLY A 119 -10.11 25.29 -16.48
N ARG A 120 -10.15 24.45 -15.44
CA ARG A 120 -9.01 23.99 -14.67
C ARG A 120 -8.59 22.56 -15.08
N ALA A 121 -7.31 22.28 -14.98
CA ALA A 121 -6.81 20.91 -15.11
C ALA A 121 -7.01 20.18 -13.77
N LEU A 122 -7.67 19.03 -13.82
CA LEU A 122 -7.88 18.14 -12.67
C LEU A 122 -7.13 16.84 -12.92
N GLU A 123 -6.22 16.50 -12.04
CA GLU A 123 -5.61 15.17 -11.94
C GLU A 123 -6.20 14.45 -10.73
N PHE A 124 -6.58 13.19 -10.91
CA PHE A 124 -7.12 12.38 -9.83
C PHE A 124 -6.19 11.21 -9.54
N ILE A 125 -5.81 11.07 -8.27
CA ILE A 125 -5.01 9.96 -7.78
C ILE A 125 -5.90 9.10 -6.88
N ASN A 126 -6.16 7.88 -7.31
CA ASN A 126 -6.86 6.89 -6.50
C ASN A 126 -5.85 6.10 -5.67
N GLY A 127 -6.11 5.93 -4.40
CA GLY A 127 -5.29 5.17 -3.45
C GLY A 127 -6.15 4.55 -2.36
N CYS A 128 -7.42 4.24 -2.66
CA CYS A 128 -8.42 3.80 -1.67
C CYS A 128 -8.10 2.44 -1.02
N SER A 129 -7.16 1.66 -1.56
CA SER A 129 -6.69 0.42 -0.92
C SER A 129 -5.79 0.65 0.30
N ALA A 130 -5.19 1.84 0.41
CA ALA A 130 -4.40 2.21 1.59
C ALA A 130 -5.33 2.54 2.77
N ASN A 131 -5.48 1.60 3.67
CA ASN A 131 -6.44 1.66 4.77
C ASN A 131 -5.77 2.03 6.12
N GLU A 132 -4.48 2.27 6.12
CA GLU A 132 -3.69 2.56 7.31
C GLU A 132 -2.62 3.63 7.00
N ARG A 133 -2.04 4.22 8.06
CA ARG A 133 -1.12 5.37 7.95
C ARG A 133 0.08 5.10 7.05
N THR A 134 0.74 3.96 7.23
CA THR A 134 1.99 3.64 6.52
C THR A 134 1.76 3.47 5.02
N GLY A 135 0.71 2.74 4.62
CA GLY A 135 0.34 2.56 3.21
C GLY A 135 -0.09 3.86 2.55
N PHE A 136 -0.88 4.68 3.26
CA PHE A 136 -1.27 5.99 2.75
C PHE A 136 -0.05 6.90 2.52
N LEU A 137 0.86 7.01 3.49
CA LEU A 137 2.06 7.83 3.37
C LEU A 137 3.03 7.28 2.32
N SER A 138 3.10 5.97 2.15
CA SER A 138 3.82 5.35 1.04
C SER A 138 3.26 5.81 -0.31
N ASN A 139 1.94 5.75 -0.50
CA ASN A 139 1.28 6.22 -1.71
C ASN A 139 1.48 7.73 -1.92
N TRP A 140 1.40 8.54 -0.86
CA TRP A 140 1.62 9.98 -0.88
C TRP A 140 3.01 10.34 -1.42
N ARG A 141 4.06 9.63 -0.95
CA ARG A 141 5.44 9.79 -1.42
C ARG A 141 5.64 9.28 -2.85
N ARG A 142 5.12 8.10 -3.17
CA ARG A 142 5.25 7.48 -4.50
C ARG A 142 4.60 8.32 -5.60
N THR A 143 3.54 9.03 -5.28
CA THR A 143 2.89 9.96 -6.21
C THR A 143 3.54 11.34 -6.26
N GLY A 144 4.52 11.60 -5.39
CA GLY A 144 5.25 12.86 -5.33
C GLY A 144 4.47 14.01 -4.68
N CYS A 145 3.34 13.70 -4.02
CA CYS A 145 2.54 14.71 -3.34
C CYS A 145 3.28 15.34 -2.15
N ASP A 146 4.18 14.61 -1.51
CA ASP A 146 5.06 15.07 -0.43
C ASP A 146 6.08 16.13 -0.86
N ARG A 147 6.36 16.22 -2.16
CA ARG A 147 7.37 17.13 -2.73
C ARG A 147 6.76 18.36 -3.38
N LEU A 148 5.45 18.51 -3.33
CA LEU A 148 4.77 19.66 -3.89
C LEU A 148 4.89 20.85 -2.93
N ASP A 149 5.60 21.88 -3.37
CA ASP A 149 5.65 23.17 -2.68
C ASP A 149 4.49 24.06 -3.18
N LEU A 150 3.40 24.03 -2.44
CA LEU A 150 2.19 24.80 -2.78
C LEU A 150 2.42 26.31 -2.66
N ALA A 151 3.36 26.73 -1.81
CA ALA A 151 3.66 28.15 -1.65
C ALA A 151 4.33 28.75 -2.90
N SER A 152 5.16 27.95 -3.57
CA SER A 152 5.82 28.35 -4.84
C SER A 152 4.94 28.14 -6.07
N GLN A 153 3.79 27.47 -5.95
CA GLN A 153 2.88 27.13 -7.04
C GLN A 153 1.44 27.57 -6.74
N PRO A 154 1.14 28.88 -6.71
CA PRO A 154 -0.14 29.41 -6.24
C PRO A 154 -1.35 28.99 -7.10
N ASP A 155 -1.11 28.52 -8.32
CA ASP A 155 -2.17 28.02 -9.21
C ASP A 155 -2.47 26.52 -9.03
N ARG A 156 -1.74 25.84 -8.15
CA ARG A 156 -1.88 24.42 -7.88
C ARG A 156 -2.54 24.21 -6.51
N TYR A 157 -3.52 23.32 -6.49
CA TYR A 157 -4.26 22.96 -5.27
C TYR A 157 -4.20 21.44 -5.06
N ILE A 158 -3.95 21.04 -3.82
CA ILE A 158 -4.10 19.64 -3.38
C ILE A 158 -5.37 19.54 -2.55
N ILE A 159 -6.23 18.61 -2.95
CA ILE A 159 -7.44 18.26 -2.23
C ILE A 159 -7.38 16.78 -1.90
N THR A 160 -7.38 16.41 -0.64
CA THR A 160 -7.53 15.03 -0.23
C THR A 160 -9.01 14.69 -0.07
N VAL A 161 -9.38 13.47 -0.44
CA VAL A 161 -10.73 12.93 -0.25
C VAL A 161 -10.63 11.66 0.56
N VAL A 162 -11.25 11.64 1.73
CA VAL A 162 -11.31 10.47 2.61
C VAL A 162 -12.74 9.97 2.70
N ASN A 163 -12.94 8.70 2.31
CA ASN A 163 -14.23 8.05 2.41
C ASN A 163 -14.31 7.26 3.72
N ASN A 164 -15.17 7.74 4.60
CA ASN A 164 -15.38 7.16 5.92
C ASN A 164 -16.51 6.13 5.94
N ARG A 165 -16.35 5.17 6.85
CA ARG A 165 -17.36 4.18 7.18
C ARG A 165 -17.59 4.18 8.67
N ASP A 166 -18.85 4.08 9.09
CA ASP A 166 -19.27 4.05 10.50
C ASP A 166 -18.85 2.76 11.23
N ASP A 167 -18.69 1.66 10.47
CA ASP A 167 -18.19 0.37 10.98
C ASP A 167 -16.65 0.32 11.14
N ARG A 168 -15.93 1.42 10.86
CA ARG A 168 -14.46 1.49 10.86
C ARG A 168 -13.91 2.69 11.64
N VAL A 169 -14.37 2.83 12.89
CA VAL A 169 -14.03 3.98 13.75
C VAL A 169 -12.51 4.15 13.93
N GLY A 170 -11.78 3.07 14.17
CA GLY A 170 -10.32 3.11 14.35
C GLY A 170 -9.59 3.69 13.12
N ARG A 171 -10.04 3.32 11.91
CA ARG A 171 -9.51 3.93 10.67
C ARG A 171 -9.82 5.41 10.56
N SER A 172 -11.03 5.81 10.89
CA SER A 172 -11.42 7.22 10.87
C SER A 172 -10.52 8.04 11.79
N GLN A 173 -10.24 7.57 13.00
CA GLN A 173 -9.32 8.22 13.95
C GLN A 173 -7.88 8.26 13.41
N THR A 174 -7.39 7.17 12.80
CA THR A 174 -6.07 7.13 12.17
C THR A 174 -5.96 8.16 11.07
N PHE A 175 -6.95 8.22 10.16
CA PHE A 175 -6.93 9.19 9.06
C PHE A 175 -7.12 10.63 9.52
N ALA A 176 -7.87 10.89 10.58
CA ALA A 176 -7.95 12.23 11.18
C ALA A 176 -6.55 12.73 11.57
N ARG A 177 -5.76 11.89 12.25
CA ARG A 177 -4.37 12.23 12.62
C ARG A 177 -3.48 12.41 11.39
N VAL A 178 -3.56 11.52 10.42
CA VAL A 178 -2.78 11.61 9.17
C VAL A 178 -3.03 12.93 8.45
N LEU A 179 -4.27 13.36 8.35
CA LEU A 179 -4.63 14.62 7.68
C LEU A 179 -4.10 15.84 8.42
N VAL A 180 -4.03 15.79 9.75
CA VAL A 180 -3.58 16.93 10.57
C VAL A 180 -2.05 16.94 10.71
N GLU A 181 -1.43 15.80 10.89
CA GLU A 181 -0.02 15.70 11.29
C GLU A 181 0.93 15.45 10.12
N ASP A 182 0.49 14.71 9.09
CA ASP A 182 1.39 14.16 8.09
C ASP A 182 1.20 14.74 6.68
N VAL A 183 0.05 15.39 6.41
CA VAL A 183 -0.33 15.75 5.04
C VAL A 183 -0.57 17.23 4.89
N THR A 184 0.20 17.86 4.01
CA THR A 184 -0.04 19.25 3.61
C THR A 184 -0.95 19.25 2.38
N ALA A 185 -2.16 19.78 2.54
CA ALA A 185 -3.12 19.97 1.46
C ALA A 185 -3.93 21.26 1.68
N ASP A 186 -4.44 21.84 0.59
CA ASP A 186 -5.25 23.05 0.68
C ASP A 186 -6.63 22.77 1.28
N ARG A 187 -7.13 21.55 1.08
CA ARG A 187 -8.43 21.11 1.62
C ARG A 187 -8.47 19.61 1.87
N HIS A 188 -9.21 19.23 2.90
CA HIS A 188 -9.59 17.86 3.19
C HIS A 188 -11.10 17.73 3.02
N LEU A 189 -11.53 16.82 2.14
CA LEU A 189 -12.92 16.48 1.93
C LEU A 189 -13.21 15.14 2.59
N LEU A 190 -14.16 15.12 3.50
CA LEU A 190 -14.63 13.92 4.20
C LEU A 190 -15.97 13.52 3.60
N ILE A 191 -16.08 12.32 3.10
CA ILE A 191 -17.29 11.75 2.49
C ILE A 191 -17.64 10.43 3.17
N GLY A 192 -18.81 9.87 2.86
CA GLY A 192 -19.29 8.60 3.44
C GLY A 192 -20.10 8.82 4.70
N THR A 193 -20.04 7.85 5.62
CA THR A 193 -20.81 7.85 6.88
C THR A 193 -19.95 8.29 8.06
N ASN A 194 -20.58 8.80 9.13
CA ASN A 194 -19.93 9.24 10.37
C ASN A 194 -18.80 10.28 10.19
N THR A 195 -18.98 11.21 9.28
CA THR A 195 -17.99 12.27 9.03
C THR A 195 -17.85 13.24 10.20
N GLN A 196 -18.88 13.38 11.06
CA GLN A 196 -18.85 14.25 12.24
C GLN A 196 -17.84 13.80 13.30
N GLY A 197 -17.59 12.49 13.45
CA GLY A 197 -16.59 11.96 14.38
C GLY A 197 -15.14 12.26 14.01
N LEU A 198 -14.90 12.86 12.82
CA LEU A 198 -13.57 13.26 12.34
C LEU A 198 -13.30 14.78 12.55
N VAL A 199 -14.32 15.55 12.82
CA VAL A 199 -14.24 17.03 12.86
C VAL A 199 -14.17 17.55 14.31
N GLY A 200 -14.18 16.65 15.30
CA GLY A 200 -14.12 16.96 16.72
C GLY A 200 -12.72 17.14 17.29
#